data_c11e0b695379238c1e3bde5f0394faa7
#
_entry.id   c11e0b695379238c1e3bde5f0394faa7
#
_cell.length_a   1.000
_cell.length_b   1.000
_cell.length_c   1.000
_cell.angle_alpha   90.00
_cell.angle_beta   90.00
_cell.angle_gamma   90.00
#
_symmetry.space_group_name_H-M   'P 1'
#
loop_
_entity.id
_entity.type
_entity.pdbx_description
1 polymer ?
#
loop_
_entity_poly.entity_id
_entity_poly.type
_entity_poly.pdbx_seq_one_letter_code
_entity_poly.pdbx_strand_id
1 'polypeptide(L)'
;NHPRHTQIIYGHNSPQLDFLDAYKTERLHHAWMITGSRGIGKATLGYKIAKFILSQNQSISDINQDLKDTLDIQSDHPVSKRINALGEPNLYLVRRLWDEKLKKFKQNITVDEIRKLKNFFSMSAADGGWRVAIIDAADEMNNAAANALLKILEEPPKKVLILLISHQPLRLMPTIRSRCRSLKCNNLSSEDLANALEQLDIEQSQDKEQINILANGSVGSSVELISNNGIEIYNSIVQLAKQIPQMNRQSIQ
;
A
#
# COMPACT_ATOMS: atom_id res chain seq x y z
N ASN A 1 -4.33 13.06 1.63
CA ASN A 1 -2.89 12.78 1.44
C ASN A 1 -2.67 11.43 0.74
N HIS A 2 -1.80 11.41 -0.30
CA HIS A 2 -1.48 10.16 -1.00
C HIS A 2 -0.35 9.41 -0.24
N PRO A 3 -0.36 8.06 -0.17
CA PRO A 3 0.64 7.25 0.55
C PRO A 3 2.12 7.60 0.27
N ARG A 4 2.45 8.07 -0.95
CA ARG A 4 3.82 8.49 -1.32
C ARG A 4 4.34 9.71 -0.56
N HIS A 5 3.43 10.56 -0.04
CA HIS A 5 3.79 11.77 0.71
C HIS A 5 3.92 11.52 2.22
N THR A 6 3.40 10.40 2.72
CA THR A 6 3.45 10.04 4.12
C THR A 6 4.88 9.69 4.51
N GLN A 7 5.41 10.34 5.54
CA GLN A 7 6.78 10.13 6.02
C GLN A 7 6.84 9.08 7.13
N ILE A 8 5.96 9.20 8.11
CA ILE A 8 5.92 8.30 9.28
C ILE A 8 4.84 7.25 9.04
N ILE A 9 5.17 6.00 9.31
CA ILE A 9 4.25 4.88 9.29
C ILE A 9 4.13 4.34 10.72
N TYR A 10 2.90 4.17 11.17
CA TYR A 10 2.58 3.66 12.50
C TYR A 10 2.19 2.17 12.45
N GLY A 11 2.47 1.43 13.51
CA GLY A 11 1.99 0.07 13.74
C GLY A 11 2.59 -1.03 12.86
N HIS A 12 3.57 -0.72 12.00
CA HIS A 12 4.17 -1.68 11.05
C HIS A 12 5.68 -1.88 11.26
N ASN A 13 6.13 -1.91 12.51
CA ASN A 13 7.55 -2.08 12.83
C ASN A 13 8.07 -3.47 12.41
N SER A 14 7.33 -4.55 12.74
CA SER A 14 7.76 -5.91 12.39
C SER A 14 7.98 -6.11 10.89
N PRO A 15 7.04 -5.80 9.99
CA PRO A 15 7.29 -5.93 8.54
C PRO A 15 8.40 -5.01 8.01
N GLN A 16 8.67 -3.86 8.64
CA GLN A 16 9.82 -3.02 8.29
C GLN A 16 11.14 -3.71 8.66
N LEU A 17 11.22 -4.27 9.87
CA LEU A 17 12.40 -4.99 10.34
C LEU A 17 12.65 -6.26 9.53
N ASP A 18 11.60 -7.03 9.21
CA ASP A 18 11.70 -8.24 8.37
C ASP A 18 12.28 -7.94 6.98
N PHE A 19 11.89 -6.80 6.40
CA PHE A 19 12.43 -6.37 5.11
C PHE A 19 13.90 -5.92 5.23
N LEU A 20 14.22 -5.12 6.26
CA LEU A 20 15.57 -4.64 6.53
C LEU A 20 16.55 -5.78 6.80
N ASP A 21 16.16 -6.78 7.58
CA ASP A 21 16.97 -7.95 7.86
C ASP A 21 17.30 -8.70 6.56
N ALA A 22 16.30 -8.92 5.71
CA ALA A 22 16.51 -9.56 4.41
C ALA A 22 17.44 -8.74 3.50
N TYR A 23 17.38 -7.41 3.56
CA TYR A 23 18.26 -6.52 2.80
C TYR A 23 19.71 -6.59 3.35
N LYS A 24 19.89 -6.46 4.66
CA LYS A 24 21.22 -6.47 5.32
C LYS A 24 21.95 -7.81 5.18
N THR A 25 21.20 -8.92 5.18
CA THR A 25 21.75 -10.27 5.02
C THR A 25 21.95 -10.68 3.56
N GLU A 26 21.80 -9.76 2.62
CA GLU A 26 21.89 -10.02 1.16
C GLU A 26 20.96 -11.12 0.66
N ARG A 27 19.86 -11.37 1.40
CA ARG A 27 18.82 -12.35 1.07
C ARG A 27 17.54 -11.70 0.58
N LEU A 28 17.67 -10.50 -0.02
CA LEU A 28 16.52 -9.76 -0.52
C LEU A 28 15.85 -10.53 -1.65
N HIS A 29 14.62 -10.97 -1.41
CA HIS A 29 13.80 -11.62 -2.44
C HIS A 29 13.31 -10.59 -3.45
N HIS A 30 13.23 -10.97 -4.73
CA HIS A 30 12.78 -10.08 -5.81
C HIS A 30 11.30 -9.68 -5.73
N ALA A 31 10.48 -10.42 -5.01
CA ALA A 31 9.04 -10.15 -4.88
C ALA A 31 8.56 -10.24 -3.43
N TRP A 32 7.86 -9.21 -2.99
CA TRP A 32 7.28 -9.13 -1.65
C TRP A 32 5.79 -8.81 -1.74
N MET A 33 5.01 -9.52 -0.97
CA MET A 33 3.57 -9.34 -0.88
C MET A 33 3.21 -8.70 0.46
N ILE A 34 2.75 -7.44 0.43
CA ILE A 34 2.33 -6.67 1.61
C ILE A 34 0.84 -6.92 1.81
N THR A 35 0.50 -7.65 2.86
CA THR A 35 -0.87 -8.14 3.11
C THR A 35 -1.50 -7.50 4.35
N GLY A 36 -2.83 -7.44 4.39
CA GLY A 36 -3.61 -6.94 5.53
C GLY A 36 -4.88 -6.21 5.09
N SER A 37 -5.67 -5.73 6.04
CA SER A 37 -6.93 -5.02 5.79
C SER A 37 -6.74 -3.77 4.92
N ARG A 38 -7.81 -3.31 4.26
CA ARG A 38 -7.76 -2.09 3.46
C ARG A 38 -7.55 -0.86 4.37
N GLY A 39 -6.80 0.14 3.91
CA GLY A 39 -6.65 1.42 4.59
C GLY A 39 -5.69 1.45 5.79
N ILE A 40 -4.97 0.34 6.12
CA ILE A 40 -4.06 0.28 7.29
C ILE A 40 -2.63 0.79 7.01
N GLY A 41 -2.32 1.33 5.82
CA GLY A 41 -0.98 1.87 5.50
C GLY A 41 -0.08 0.97 4.65
N LYS A 42 -0.59 -0.12 4.05
CA LYS A 42 0.23 -1.03 3.20
C LYS A 42 0.91 -0.32 2.03
N ALA A 43 0.18 0.57 1.34
CA ALA A 43 0.75 1.36 0.25
C ALA A 43 1.85 2.30 0.75
N THR A 44 1.66 2.91 1.92
CA THR A 44 2.68 3.74 2.59
C THR A 44 3.95 2.95 2.84
N LEU A 45 3.83 1.70 3.36
CA LEU A 45 4.97 0.80 3.53
C LEU A 45 5.63 0.47 2.20
N GLY A 46 4.86 0.19 1.15
CA GLY A 46 5.38 -0.06 -0.20
C GLY A 46 6.21 1.11 -0.74
N TYR A 47 5.71 2.35 -0.60
CA TYR A 47 6.45 3.54 -1.00
C TYR A 47 7.70 3.78 -0.13
N LYS A 48 7.64 3.48 1.16
CA LYS A 48 8.79 3.59 2.07
C LYS A 48 9.90 2.63 1.67
N ILE A 49 9.57 1.38 1.40
CA ILE A 49 10.51 0.37 0.87
C ILE A 49 11.08 0.81 -0.49
N ALA A 50 10.24 1.32 -1.39
CA ALA A 50 10.69 1.80 -2.69
C ALA A 50 11.68 2.97 -2.58
N LYS A 51 11.39 3.96 -1.72
CA LYS A 51 12.31 5.08 -1.43
C LYS A 51 13.64 4.58 -0.89
N PHE A 52 13.61 3.65 0.06
CA PHE A 52 14.81 3.05 0.64
C PHE A 52 15.66 2.35 -0.42
N ILE A 53 15.10 1.42 -1.19
CA ILE A 53 15.85 0.66 -2.20
C ILE A 53 16.41 1.56 -3.30
N LEU A 54 15.63 2.53 -3.80
CA LEU A 54 16.06 3.43 -4.85
C LEU A 54 17.08 4.46 -4.38
N SER A 55 17.12 4.78 -3.09
CA SER A 55 18.17 5.64 -2.53
C SER A 55 19.55 4.96 -2.53
N GLN A 56 19.59 3.62 -2.57
CA GLN A 56 20.84 2.86 -2.63
C GLN A 56 21.49 2.89 -4.04
N ASN A 57 20.82 3.43 -5.04
CA ASN A 57 21.35 3.58 -6.41
C ASN A 57 22.35 4.74 -6.54
N GLN A 58 22.39 5.66 -5.60
CA GLN A 58 23.29 6.82 -5.66
C GLN A 58 24.69 6.44 -5.20
N SER A 59 25.66 6.78 -6.04
CA SER A 59 27.10 6.44 -6.04
C SER A 59 27.78 6.32 -4.68
N ILE A 60 28.59 5.35 -4.60
CA ILE A 60 29.71 4.87 -3.80
C ILE A 60 30.55 5.93 -3.02
N SER A 61 30.38 7.22 -3.24
CA SER A 61 31.17 8.26 -2.56
C SER A 61 30.75 8.56 -1.10
N ASP A 62 29.60 8.05 -0.64
CA ASP A 62 29.09 8.25 0.71
C ASP A 62 28.94 6.93 1.52
N ILE A 63 29.76 5.91 1.21
CA ILE A 63 29.73 4.57 1.82
C ILE A 63 30.27 4.56 3.27
N ASN A 64 30.21 5.63 4.00
CA ASN A 64 30.37 5.64 5.46
C ASN A 64 29.02 5.84 6.17
N GLN A 65 27.92 5.40 5.56
CA GLN A 65 26.67 5.29 6.28
C GLN A 65 26.56 3.88 6.85
N ASP A 66 26.66 3.79 8.19
CA ASP A 66 26.14 2.68 8.96
C ASP A 66 24.86 2.18 8.29
N LEU A 67 24.81 0.88 7.98
CA LEU A 67 23.61 0.23 7.42
C LEU A 67 22.43 0.68 8.27
N LYS A 68 21.61 1.58 7.73
CA LYS A 68 20.55 2.24 8.48
C LYS A 68 19.68 1.17 9.11
N ASP A 69 19.44 1.29 10.40
CA ASP A 69 18.52 0.40 11.14
C ASP A 69 17.05 0.75 10.87
N THR A 70 16.79 1.57 9.83
CA THR A 70 15.47 2.05 9.47
C THR A 70 15.30 2.19 7.96
N LEU A 71 14.06 2.05 7.47
CA LEU A 71 13.67 2.35 6.09
C LEU A 71 13.47 3.86 5.85
N ASP A 72 13.74 4.71 6.85
CA ASP A 72 13.48 6.14 6.75
C ASP A 72 14.46 6.84 5.81
N ILE A 73 13.92 7.53 4.84
CA ILE A 73 14.65 8.41 3.94
C ILE A 73 14.12 9.83 4.12
N GLN A 74 15.02 10.78 4.27
CA GLN A 74 14.69 12.19 4.47
C GLN A 74 13.80 12.70 3.33
N SER A 75 12.88 13.60 3.65
CA SER A 75 11.93 14.15 2.68
C SER A 75 12.59 14.97 1.59
N ASP A 76 13.73 15.61 1.89
CA ASP A 76 14.55 16.42 0.98
C ASP A 76 15.47 15.59 0.08
N HIS A 77 15.62 14.29 0.37
CA HIS A 77 16.41 13.37 -0.45
C HIS A 77 15.92 13.37 -1.91
N PRO A 78 16.82 13.42 -2.92
CA PRO A 78 16.43 13.51 -4.33
C PRO A 78 15.44 12.43 -4.79
N VAL A 79 15.63 11.18 -4.36
CA VAL A 79 14.71 10.06 -4.64
C VAL A 79 13.32 10.32 -4.04
N SER A 80 13.25 10.79 -2.79
CA SER A 80 11.97 11.13 -2.14
C SER A 80 11.22 12.20 -2.93
N LYS A 81 11.92 13.26 -3.35
CA LYS A 81 11.34 14.33 -4.18
C LYS A 81 10.83 13.82 -5.52
N ARG A 82 11.63 12.99 -6.24
CA ARG A 82 11.20 12.42 -7.52
C ARG A 82 10.01 11.48 -7.38
N ILE A 83 9.99 10.62 -6.36
CA ILE A 83 8.83 9.73 -6.09
C ILE A 83 7.58 10.55 -5.76
N ASN A 84 7.71 11.58 -4.93
CA ASN A 84 6.59 12.45 -4.57
C ASN A 84 6.01 13.18 -5.79
N ALA A 85 6.87 13.59 -6.72
CA ALA A 85 6.51 14.25 -7.99
C ALA A 85 6.08 13.26 -9.11
N LEU A 86 6.09 11.93 -8.85
CA LEU A 86 5.87 10.86 -9.87
C LEU A 86 6.88 10.91 -11.04
N GLY A 87 8.07 11.44 -10.79
CA GLY A 87 9.15 11.59 -11.78
C GLY A 87 10.34 10.63 -11.56
N GLU A 88 10.20 9.60 -10.72
CA GLU A 88 11.29 8.64 -10.50
C GLU A 88 11.31 7.60 -11.64
N PRO A 89 12.34 7.59 -12.51
CA PRO A 89 12.38 6.73 -13.68
C PRO A 89 12.55 5.23 -13.33
N ASN A 90 13.05 4.92 -12.13
CA ASN A 90 13.27 3.56 -11.67
C ASN A 90 12.11 3.02 -10.81
N LEU A 91 10.99 3.75 -10.70
CA LEU A 91 9.76 3.30 -10.04
C LEU A 91 8.61 3.18 -11.03
N TYR A 92 7.99 2.01 -11.09
CA TYR A 92 6.79 1.77 -11.90
C TYR A 92 5.59 1.42 -11.04
N LEU A 93 4.46 2.12 -11.29
CA LEU A 93 3.21 1.90 -10.56
C LEU A 93 2.20 1.19 -11.45
N VAL A 94 1.74 0.03 -11.01
CA VAL A 94 0.64 -0.71 -11.64
C VAL A 94 -0.59 -0.58 -10.74
N ARG A 95 -1.67 -0.05 -11.31
CA ARG A 95 -2.96 0.10 -10.63
C ARG A 95 -4.09 0.09 -11.63
N ARG A 96 -5.32 0.00 -11.14
CA ARG A 96 -6.49 0.18 -12.00
C ARG A 96 -6.46 1.55 -12.66
N LEU A 97 -6.66 1.57 -13.95
CA LEU A 97 -6.70 2.82 -14.72
C LEU A 97 -8.03 3.53 -14.53
N TRP A 98 -7.98 4.85 -14.56
CA TRP A 98 -9.16 5.69 -14.67
C TRP A 98 -9.74 5.61 -16.08
N ASP A 99 -11.04 5.43 -16.20
CA ASP A 99 -11.78 5.46 -17.47
C ASP A 99 -12.43 6.84 -17.62
N GLU A 100 -11.88 7.65 -18.53
CA GLU A 100 -12.35 9.02 -18.77
C GLU A 100 -13.80 9.08 -19.28
N LYS A 101 -14.23 8.05 -20.02
CA LYS A 101 -15.60 8.00 -20.58
C LYS A 101 -16.62 7.66 -19.50
N LEU A 102 -16.30 6.70 -18.65
CA LEU A 102 -17.18 6.23 -17.60
C LEU A 102 -17.01 6.99 -16.27
N LYS A 103 -16.03 7.90 -16.18
CA LYS A 103 -15.67 8.67 -14.98
C LYS A 103 -15.55 7.80 -13.73
N LYS A 104 -14.91 6.62 -13.88
CA LYS A 104 -14.67 5.67 -12.79
C LYS A 104 -13.40 4.86 -13.06
N PHE A 105 -12.85 4.26 -12.01
CA PHE A 105 -11.77 3.30 -12.19
C PHE A 105 -12.26 2.03 -12.90
N LYS A 106 -11.43 1.46 -13.78
CA LYS A 106 -11.67 0.14 -14.35
C LYS A 106 -11.79 -0.89 -13.23
N GLN A 107 -12.56 -1.96 -13.46
CA GLN A 107 -12.79 -2.98 -12.44
C GLN A 107 -11.52 -3.75 -12.07
N ASN A 108 -10.63 -3.98 -13.05
CA ASN A 108 -9.45 -4.80 -12.87
C ASN A 108 -8.20 -4.14 -13.45
N ILE A 109 -7.04 -4.55 -12.94
CA ILE A 109 -5.75 -4.36 -13.59
C ILE A 109 -5.67 -5.34 -14.77
N THR A 110 -5.40 -4.83 -15.97
CA THR A 110 -5.41 -5.62 -17.19
C THR A 110 -4.02 -6.15 -17.55
N VAL A 111 -3.98 -7.13 -18.44
CA VAL A 111 -2.73 -7.71 -18.93
C VAL A 111 -1.81 -6.68 -19.59
N ASP A 112 -2.36 -5.63 -20.19
CA ASP A 112 -1.57 -4.60 -20.86
C ASP A 112 -0.74 -3.78 -19.86
N GLU A 113 -1.25 -3.54 -18.65
CA GLU A 113 -0.48 -2.88 -17.58
C GLU A 113 0.71 -3.76 -17.13
N ILE A 114 0.53 -5.06 -17.06
CA ILE A 114 1.61 -5.99 -16.72
C ILE A 114 2.61 -6.13 -17.89
N ARG A 115 2.17 -6.03 -19.13
CA ARG A 115 3.08 -5.98 -20.30
C ARG A 115 3.95 -4.74 -20.28
N LYS A 116 3.38 -3.57 -19.93
CA LYS A 116 4.15 -2.33 -19.73
C LYS A 116 5.18 -2.48 -18.62
N LEU A 117 4.81 -3.13 -17.51
CA LEU A 117 5.74 -3.46 -16.43
C LEU A 117 6.89 -4.34 -16.92
N LYS A 118 6.60 -5.37 -17.74
CA LYS A 118 7.63 -6.21 -18.36
C LYS A 118 8.60 -5.39 -19.20
N ASN A 119 8.08 -4.49 -20.04
CA ASN A 119 8.90 -3.59 -20.87
C ASN A 119 9.74 -2.64 -19.99
N PHE A 120 9.18 -2.13 -18.91
CA PHE A 120 9.91 -1.33 -17.94
C PHE A 120 11.11 -2.11 -17.35
N PHE A 121 10.97 -3.36 -17.01
CA PHE A 121 12.06 -4.17 -16.48
C PHE A 121 13.07 -4.64 -17.55
N SER A 122 12.70 -4.68 -18.82
CA SER A 122 13.63 -5.06 -19.91
C SER A 122 14.61 -3.94 -20.27
N MET A 123 14.26 -2.67 -19.96
CA MET A 123 15.20 -1.57 -20.13
C MET A 123 16.19 -1.59 -18.95
N SER A 124 17.48 -1.46 -19.17
CA SER A 124 18.47 -1.32 -18.10
C SER A 124 18.24 -0.02 -17.33
N ALA A 125 18.40 -0.04 -16.00
CA ALA A 125 18.52 1.20 -15.26
C ALA A 125 19.72 1.99 -15.79
N ALA A 126 19.58 3.29 -16.02
CA ALA A 126 20.64 4.11 -16.61
C ALA A 126 21.93 4.12 -15.75
N ASP A 127 21.78 3.86 -14.46
CA ASP A 127 22.84 3.78 -13.45
C ASP A 127 23.23 2.35 -13.04
N GLY A 128 22.63 1.32 -13.69
CA GLY A 128 22.82 -0.08 -13.31
C GLY A 128 22.25 -0.43 -11.92
N GLY A 129 21.41 0.43 -11.35
CA GLY A 129 20.83 0.31 -10.03
C GLY A 129 19.56 -0.55 -9.96
N TRP A 130 18.86 -0.43 -8.84
CA TRP A 130 17.59 -1.11 -8.60
C TRP A 130 16.45 -0.51 -9.43
N ARG A 131 15.51 -1.37 -9.82
CA ARG A 131 14.21 -1.00 -10.35
C ARG A 131 13.11 -1.55 -9.47
N VAL A 132 12.14 -0.73 -9.13
CA VAL A 132 11.06 -1.10 -8.22
C VAL A 132 9.72 -1.00 -8.94
N ALA A 133 8.87 -2.00 -8.74
CA ALA A 133 7.47 -1.93 -9.15
C ALA A 133 6.56 -2.06 -7.93
N ILE A 134 5.50 -1.24 -7.88
CA ILE A 134 4.42 -1.37 -6.90
C ILE A 134 3.15 -1.74 -7.65
N ILE A 135 2.52 -2.86 -7.29
CA ILE A 135 1.22 -3.30 -7.83
C ILE A 135 0.16 -3.11 -6.75
N ASP A 136 -0.72 -2.12 -6.93
CA ASP A 136 -1.72 -1.70 -5.94
C ASP A 136 -3.14 -1.59 -6.55
N ALA A 137 -4.04 -2.52 -6.23
CA ALA A 137 -3.88 -3.72 -5.42
C ALA A 137 -3.76 -4.97 -6.32
N ALA A 138 -2.86 -5.88 -5.95
CA ALA A 138 -2.58 -7.08 -6.76
C ALA A 138 -3.79 -8.03 -6.88
N ASP A 139 -4.65 -8.08 -5.86
CA ASP A 139 -5.91 -8.85 -5.88
C ASP A 139 -6.99 -8.27 -6.81
N GLU A 140 -6.73 -7.13 -7.44
CA GLU A 140 -7.56 -6.54 -8.48
C GLU A 140 -7.10 -6.90 -9.91
N MET A 141 -6.08 -7.74 -10.07
CA MET A 141 -5.68 -8.25 -11.38
C MET A 141 -6.69 -9.26 -11.93
N ASN A 142 -6.99 -9.16 -13.24
CA ASN A 142 -7.70 -10.24 -13.91
C ASN A 142 -6.76 -11.45 -14.16
N ASN A 143 -7.33 -12.60 -14.51
CA ASN A 143 -6.56 -13.84 -14.70
C ASN A 143 -5.44 -13.70 -15.75
N ALA A 144 -5.67 -12.94 -16.82
CA ALA A 144 -4.67 -12.72 -17.86
C ALA A 144 -3.49 -11.88 -17.35
N ALA A 145 -3.76 -10.86 -16.53
CA ALA A 145 -2.73 -10.05 -15.88
C ALA A 145 -1.93 -10.88 -14.87
N ALA A 146 -2.62 -11.68 -14.05
CA ALA A 146 -1.98 -12.56 -13.06
C ALA A 146 -1.04 -13.58 -13.73
N ASN A 147 -1.48 -14.22 -14.84
CA ASN A 147 -0.64 -15.14 -15.62
C ASN A 147 0.57 -14.45 -16.28
N ALA A 148 0.40 -13.19 -16.74
CA ALA A 148 1.51 -12.44 -17.29
C ALA A 148 2.54 -12.06 -16.21
N LEU A 149 2.09 -11.77 -14.98
CA LEU A 149 2.96 -11.47 -13.85
C LEU A 149 3.79 -12.69 -13.43
N LEU A 150 3.21 -13.91 -13.48
CA LEU A 150 3.92 -15.15 -13.13
C LEU A 150 5.24 -15.29 -13.90
N LYS A 151 5.27 -14.94 -15.20
CA LYS A 151 6.48 -15.01 -16.02
C LYS A 151 7.60 -14.10 -15.51
N ILE A 152 7.23 -12.94 -14.94
CA ILE A 152 8.21 -12.00 -14.37
C ILE A 152 8.69 -12.52 -13.00
N LEU A 153 7.81 -13.16 -12.24
CA LEU A 153 8.15 -13.74 -10.93
C LEU A 153 9.02 -14.99 -11.03
N GLU A 154 8.88 -15.76 -12.13
CA GLU A 154 9.67 -16.97 -12.39
C GLU A 154 11.08 -16.65 -12.87
N GLU A 155 11.22 -15.66 -13.74
CA GLU A 155 12.48 -15.23 -14.31
C GLU A 155 12.72 -13.72 -14.06
N PRO A 156 12.96 -13.32 -12.81
CA PRO A 156 13.12 -11.92 -12.49
C PRO A 156 14.44 -11.37 -13.03
N PRO A 157 14.44 -10.18 -13.65
CA PRO A 157 15.67 -9.51 -14.02
C PRO A 157 16.53 -9.17 -12.78
N LYS A 158 17.81 -8.94 -12.98
CA LYS A 158 18.72 -8.54 -11.88
C LYS A 158 18.32 -7.17 -11.31
N LYS A 159 18.52 -6.97 -10.01
CA LYS A 159 18.24 -5.72 -9.31
C LYS A 159 16.80 -5.20 -9.51
N VAL A 160 15.84 -6.11 -9.50
CA VAL A 160 14.40 -5.80 -9.56
C VAL A 160 13.74 -6.12 -8.23
N LEU A 161 12.87 -5.23 -7.76
CA LEU A 161 12.02 -5.44 -6.61
C LEU A 161 10.56 -5.22 -7.01
N ILE A 162 9.71 -6.22 -6.74
CA ILE A 162 8.27 -6.18 -7.01
C ILE A 162 7.53 -6.19 -5.66
N LEU A 163 6.76 -5.14 -5.40
CA LEU A 163 5.94 -4.98 -4.21
C LEU A 163 4.46 -5.17 -4.58
N LEU A 164 3.87 -6.27 -4.16
CA LEU A 164 2.46 -6.57 -4.37
C LEU A 164 1.67 -6.17 -3.13
N ILE A 165 0.80 -5.19 -3.25
CA ILE A 165 -0.12 -4.82 -2.18
C ILE A 165 -1.41 -5.63 -2.34
N SER A 166 -1.82 -6.36 -1.32
CA SER A 166 -3.05 -7.15 -1.35
C SER A 166 -3.91 -6.91 -0.11
N HIS A 167 -5.21 -6.77 -0.33
CA HIS A 167 -6.22 -6.69 0.73
C HIS A 167 -6.83 -8.07 1.01
N GLN A 168 -6.86 -8.92 0.00
CA GLN A 168 -7.44 -10.26 0.03
C GLN A 168 -6.48 -11.27 -0.61
N PRO A 169 -5.38 -11.64 0.08
CA PRO A 169 -4.32 -12.46 -0.52
C PRO A 169 -4.82 -13.84 -1.00
N LEU A 170 -5.93 -14.35 -0.44
CA LEU A 170 -6.52 -15.61 -0.89
C LEU A 170 -7.17 -15.52 -2.28
N ARG A 171 -7.47 -14.33 -2.78
CA ARG A 171 -7.94 -14.12 -4.17
C ARG A 171 -6.81 -14.21 -5.18
N LEU A 172 -5.55 -14.05 -4.76
CA LEU A 172 -4.39 -14.24 -5.62
C LEU A 172 -4.16 -15.73 -5.88
N MET A 173 -3.73 -16.04 -7.10
CA MET A 173 -3.36 -17.40 -7.47
C MET A 173 -2.31 -17.96 -6.51
N PRO A 174 -2.45 -19.22 -6.07
CA PRO A 174 -1.45 -19.86 -5.20
C PRO A 174 -0.02 -19.82 -5.77
N THR A 175 0.10 -19.88 -7.11
CA THR A 175 1.36 -19.78 -7.84
C THR A 175 2.04 -18.42 -7.71
N ILE A 176 1.30 -17.32 -7.59
CA ILE A 176 1.86 -15.99 -7.29
C ILE A 176 2.30 -15.95 -5.82
N ARG A 177 1.43 -16.41 -4.91
CA ARG A 177 1.71 -16.38 -3.47
C ARG A 177 2.97 -17.18 -3.09
N SER A 178 3.18 -18.33 -3.73
CA SER A 178 4.34 -19.19 -3.46
C SER A 178 5.68 -18.58 -3.96
N ARG A 179 5.62 -17.58 -4.85
CA ARG A 179 6.79 -16.88 -5.40
C ARG A 179 7.04 -15.51 -4.78
N CYS A 180 6.29 -15.19 -3.73
CA CYS A 180 6.47 -13.92 -3.00
C CYS A 180 6.79 -14.18 -1.54
N ARG A 181 7.70 -13.40 -0.97
CA ARG A 181 7.86 -13.32 0.48
C ARG A 181 6.76 -12.42 1.05
N SER A 182 6.15 -12.81 2.16
CA SER A 182 5.02 -12.06 2.72
C SER A 182 5.47 -11.10 3.82
N LEU A 183 4.98 -9.86 3.75
CA LEU A 183 5.01 -8.88 4.84
C LEU A 183 3.57 -8.69 5.34
N LYS A 184 3.29 -9.18 6.54
CA LYS A 184 1.95 -9.09 7.13
C LYS A 184 1.82 -7.80 7.93
N CYS A 185 0.92 -6.92 7.49
CA CYS A 185 0.49 -5.73 8.21
C CYS A 185 -0.77 -6.05 9.02
N ASN A 186 -0.79 -5.68 10.28
CA ASN A 186 -1.95 -5.83 11.15
C ASN A 186 -2.73 -4.51 11.21
N ASN A 187 -3.97 -4.57 11.68
CA ASN A 187 -4.74 -3.37 12.01
C ASN A 187 -3.98 -2.57 13.08
N LEU A 188 -4.06 -1.25 12.99
CA LEU A 188 -3.38 -0.37 13.94
C LEU A 188 -4.00 -0.48 15.33
N SER A 189 -3.18 -0.29 16.36
CA SER A 189 -3.66 -0.05 17.71
C SER A 189 -4.44 1.28 17.77
N SER A 190 -5.25 1.48 18.79
CA SER A 190 -5.96 2.76 18.98
C SER A 190 -5.01 3.95 19.10
N GLU A 191 -3.84 3.76 19.71
CA GLU A 191 -2.79 4.76 19.84
C GLU A 191 -2.14 5.07 18.48
N ASP A 192 -1.71 4.04 17.73
CA ASP A 192 -1.13 4.20 16.40
C ASP A 192 -2.11 4.86 15.42
N LEU A 193 -3.41 4.50 15.52
CA LEU A 193 -4.45 5.09 14.69
C LEU A 193 -4.64 6.57 15.01
N ALA A 194 -4.66 6.94 16.30
CA ALA A 194 -4.77 8.33 16.72
C ALA A 194 -3.58 9.16 16.21
N ASN A 195 -2.36 8.68 16.38
CA ASN A 195 -1.14 9.33 15.89
C ASN A 195 -1.15 9.48 14.36
N ALA A 196 -1.63 8.46 13.64
CA ALA A 196 -1.73 8.50 12.18
C ALA A 196 -2.77 9.53 11.69
N LEU A 197 -3.89 9.69 12.39
CA LEU A 197 -4.91 10.69 12.06
C LEU A 197 -4.44 12.12 12.38
N GLU A 198 -3.73 12.31 13.50
CA GLU A 198 -3.13 13.59 13.84
C GLU A 198 -2.12 14.07 12.79
N GLN A 199 -1.28 13.16 12.28
CA GLN A 199 -0.34 13.46 11.19
C GLN A 199 -1.04 13.90 9.88
N LEU A 200 -2.30 13.55 9.69
CA LEU A 200 -3.08 13.92 8.53
C LEU A 200 -3.83 15.25 8.70
N ASP A 201 -3.61 15.97 9.80
CA ASP A 201 -4.33 17.19 10.18
C ASP A 201 -5.86 16.97 10.23
N ILE A 202 -6.29 15.74 10.55
CA ILE A 202 -7.69 15.42 10.72
C ILE A 202 -8.07 15.70 12.17
N GLU A 203 -8.85 16.77 12.36
CA GLU A 203 -9.41 17.08 13.67
C GLU A 203 -10.17 15.87 14.19
N GLN A 204 -9.71 15.36 15.31
CA GLN A 204 -10.39 14.28 15.99
C GLN A 204 -11.66 14.84 16.61
N SER A 205 -12.81 14.48 16.05
CA SER A 205 -14.14 14.80 16.59
C SER A 205 -14.32 14.23 18.00
N GLN A 206 -15.39 14.66 18.69
CA GLN A 206 -15.75 14.15 20.03
C GLN A 206 -16.01 12.61 20.04
N ASP A 207 -16.16 12.00 18.85
CA ASP A 207 -16.50 10.57 18.68
C ASP A 207 -15.28 9.66 18.47
N LYS A 208 -14.10 10.00 19.03
CA LYS A 208 -12.85 9.22 18.87
C LYS A 208 -13.01 7.74 19.13
N GLU A 209 -13.75 7.40 20.19
CA GLU A 209 -13.95 6.01 20.59
C GLU A 209 -14.80 5.24 19.57
N GLN A 210 -15.86 5.87 19.06
CA GLN A 210 -16.70 5.27 18.02
C GLN A 210 -15.92 5.09 16.70
N ILE A 211 -15.11 6.08 16.31
CA ILE A 211 -14.25 5.99 15.13
C ILE A 211 -13.28 4.81 15.28
N ASN A 212 -12.61 4.67 16.42
CA ASN A 212 -11.69 3.56 16.68
C ASN A 212 -12.37 2.19 16.55
N ILE A 213 -13.57 2.05 17.09
CA ILE A 213 -14.34 0.80 17.03
C ILE A 213 -14.76 0.50 15.58
N LEU A 214 -15.36 1.47 14.88
CA LEU A 214 -15.92 1.28 13.55
C LEU A 214 -14.84 1.14 12.47
N ALA A 215 -13.76 1.89 12.57
CA ALA A 215 -12.65 1.83 11.65
C ALA A 215 -11.74 0.60 11.87
N ASN A 216 -11.82 -0.04 13.03
CA ASN A 216 -11.07 -1.25 13.38
C ASN A 216 -9.57 -1.15 13.01
N GLY A 217 -8.92 -0.06 13.43
CA GLY A 217 -7.50 0.17 13.19
C GLY A 217 -7.14 0.52 11.74
N SER A 218 -8.11 0.95 10.93
CA SER A 218 -7.88 1.38 9.54
C SER A 218 -7.93 2.90 9.40
N VAL A 219 -6.80 3.53 9.10
CA VAL A 219 -6.73 4.97 8.82
C VAL A 219 -7.66 5.36 7.65
N GLY A 220 -7.66 4.56 6.58
CA GLY A 220 -8.52 4.82 5.42
C GLY A 220 -10.00 4.81 5.79
N SER A 221 -10.46 3.82 6.57
CA SER A 221 -11.85 3.75 7.03
C SER A 221 -12.18 4.90 7.99
N SER A 222 -11.25 5.31 8.87
CA SER A 222 -11.45 6.48 9.73
C SER A 222 -11.67 7.75 8.92
N VAL A 223 -10.83 7.97 7.91
CA VAL A 223 -10.96 9.13 7.00
C VAL A 223 -12.30 9.11 6.27
N GLU A 224 -12.73 7.94 5.76
CA GLU A 224 -14.02 7.79 5.09
C GLU A 224 -15.20 8.06 6.03
N LEU A 225 -15.16 7.56 7.27
CA LEU A 225 -16.19 7.81 8.29
C LEU A 225 -16.31 9.29 8.62
N ILE A 226 -15.18 9.97 8.81
CA ILE A 226 -15.16 11.41 9.15
C ILE A 226 -15.64 12.24 7.95
N SER A 227 -15.13 11.98 6.75
CA SER A 227 -15.43 12.77 5.56
C SER A 227 -16.88 12.64 5.06
N ASN A 228 -17.54 11.53 5.36
CA ASN A 228 -18.88 11.20 4.87
C ASN A 228 -19.95 11.23 5.98
N ASN A 229 -19.71 11.87 7.13
CA ASN A 229 -20.61 11.88 8.28
C ASN A 229 -21.04 10.46 8.71
N GLY A 230 -20.15 9.50 8.57
CA GLY A 230 -20.42 8.07 8.79
C GLY A 230 -20.88 7.76 10.22
N ILE A 231 -20.45 8.55 11.22
CA ILE A 231 -20.86 8.41 12.63
C ILE A 231 -22.34 8.77 12.79
N GLU A 232 -22.81 9.87 12.19
CA GLU A 232 -24.21 10.27 12.25
C GLU A 232 -25.13 9.23 11.56
N ILE A 233 -24.68 8.71 10.41
CA ILE A 233 -25.39 7.64 9.69
C ILE A 233 -25.47 6.39 10.56
N TYR A 234 -24.36 5.98 11.18
CA TYR A 234 -24.31 4.83 12.08
C TYR A 234 -25.27 5.00 13.26
N ASN A 235 -25.22 6.15 13.93
CA ASN A 235 -26.08 6.44 15.08
C ASN A 235 -27.56 6.43 14.70
N SER A 236 -27.90 6.95 13.52
CA SER A 236 -29.28 6.92 12.97
C SER A 236 -29.76 5.48 12.72
N ILE A 237 -28.90 4.63 12.13
CA ILE A 237 -29.20 3.20 11.92
C ILE A 237 -29.41 2.48 13.26
N VAL A 238 -28.54 2.73 14.24
CA VAL A 238 -28.67 2.12 15.58
C VAL A 238 -29.98 2.54 16.26
N GLN A 239 -30.36 3.82 16.15
CA GLN A 239 -31.64 4.29 16.69
C GLN A 239 -32.82 3.62 16.03
N LEU A 240 -32.85 3.51 14.71
CA LEU A 240 -33.87 2.79 13.96
C LEU A 240 -33.93 1.32 14.38
N ALA A 241 -32.78 0.65 14.50
CA ALA A 241 -32.71 -0.75 14.92
C ALA A 241 -33.28 -0.97 16.32
N LYS A 242 -33.06 -0.04 17.27
CA LYS A 242 -33.64 -0.10 18.63
C LYS A 242 -35.16 0.04 18.63
N GLN A 243 -35.73 0.69 17.62
CA GLN A 243 -37.20 0.86 17.49
C GLN A 243 -37.90 -0.33 16.83
N ILE A 244 -37.18 -1.23 16.15
CA ILE A 244 -37.75 -2.40 15.44
C ILE A 244 -38.69 -3.25 16.32
N PRO A 245 -38.40 -3.55 17.60
CA PRO A 245 -39.34 -4.32 18.45
C PRO A 245 -40.69 -3.64 18.68
N GLN A 246 -40.77 -2.31 18.48
CA GLN A 246 -41.97 -1.49 18.68
C GLN A 246 -42.61 -1.02 17.36
N MET A 247 -41.96 -1.28 16.24
CA MET A 247 -42.47 -0.90 14.91
C MET A 247 -43.61 -1.80 14.48
N ASN A 248 -44.78 -1.21 14.36
CA ASN A 248 -45.91 -1.85 13.70
C ASN A 248 -45.58 -2.00 12.20
N ARG A 249 -45.75 -3.20 11.60
CA ARG A 249 -45.41 -3.49 10.18
C ARG A 249 -46.06 -2.54 9.16
N GLN A 250 -47.06 -1.77 9.57
CA GLN A 250 -47.80 -0.80 8.72
C GLN A 250 -47.08 0.55 8.54
N SER A 251 -45.99 0.83 9.27
CA SER A 251 -45.24 2.10 9.18
C SER A 251 -43.98 2.04 8.30
N ILE A 252 -43.81 0.97 7.51
CA ILE A 252 -42.67 0.76 6.60
C ILE A 252 -43.12 0.83 5.13
N GLN A 253 -44.04 1.72 4.82
CA GLN A 253 -44.39 2.09 3.40
C GLN A 253 -43.87 3.47 3.05
#